data_7df3d80127d762be849a656cd5c2c494
#
_entry.id   7df3d80127d762be849a656cd5c2c494
#
_cell.length_a   1.000
_cell.length_b   1.000
_cell.length_c   1.000
_cell.angle_alpha   90.00
_cell.angle_beta   90.00
_cell.angle_gamma   90.00
#
_symmetry.space_group_name_H-M   'P 1'
#
loop_
_entity.id
_entity.type
_entity.pdbx_description
1 polymer ?
#
loop_
_entity_poly.entity_id
_entity_poly.type
_entity_poly.pdbx_seq_one_letter_code
_entity_poly.pdbx_strand_id
1 'polypeptide(L)'
;MAADLKTADIGVYGLGTMGSALALNLAEQGFRVAVSNREADWIAPFLEEAGPLADHLSGHATLEDFVDSIAQPRSILFMIPSGAPMDAMIDAVMPLLDEGDTIIDGGNADFHDTRRRAAAFDGTGRHFVGMGVSGGEEGARHGPSMMVGGTDHSWTQLRPMLSAIAAKFQGAPCVDHLGPDGAGHFVKTVHNGIEYADMQMIAEVYGLLRDAGGQTAPQIGALFESWQKGPLSSYLIEVSAAALQTVDAESGAPMVDLILDKAGQKGTGRWTLIEALKLGQSASSIEAAVGARGWSSEKDLRVAAAPLLPDAVTGGTLPTEDEMKSALLAARILGHAQGFRVLSAASDEFGWQLDMARIAEIWRAGCIIRSALLDDLADAFHAGLPEAVSYTHLRAHETDSY
;
A
#
# COMPACT_ATOMS: atom_id res chain seq x y z
N MET A 1 33.45 -34.51 -4.30
CA MET A 1 33.06 -33.31 -3.55
C MET A 1 31.65 -33.04 -3.95
N ALA A 2 30.70 -33.26 -3.06
CA ALA A 2 29.31 -32.85 -3.31
C ALA A 2 29.31 -31.34 -3.50
N ALA A 3 28.71 -30.87 -4.60
CA ALA A 3 28.45 -29.44 -4.78
C ALA A 3 27.69 -28.98 -3.54
N ASP A 4 28.20 -27.96 -2.83
CA ASP A 4 27.49 -27.26 -1.78
C ASP A 4 26.11 -26.90 -2.35
N LEU A 5 25.08 -27.58 -1.87
CA LEU A 5 23.69 -27.18 -2.16
C LEU A 5 23.55 -25.79 -1.60
N LYS A 6 23.55 -24.80 -2.50
CA LYS A 6 23.49 -23.38 -2.15
C LYS A 6 22.19 -23.16 -1.39
N THR A 7 22.27 -22.95 -0.08
CA THR A 7 21.13 -22.60 0.75
C THR A 7 20.57 -21.26 0.29
N ALA A 8 19.25 -21.08 0.37
CA ALA A 8 18.59 -19.83 0.02
C ALA A 8 18.89 -18.74 1.06
N ASP A 9 18.97 -17.50 0.60
CA ASP A 9 19.20 -16.33 1.48
C ASP A 9 17.91 -15.90 2.18
N ILE A 10 16.74 -16.22 1.57
CA ILE A 10 15.40 -15.93 2.09
C ILE A 10 14.40 -16.95 1.55
N GLY A 11 13.37 -17.25 2.34
CA GLY A 11 12.18 -17.97 1.88
C GLY A 11 11.01 -17.04 1.57
N VAL A 12 10.28 -17.30 0.50
CA VAL A 12 8.99 -16.65 0.18
C VAL A 12 7.92 -17.72 0.10
N TYR A 13 6.94 -17.64 1.00
CA TYR A 13 5.79 -18.54 1.03
C TYR A 13 4.53 -17.79 0.60
N GLY A 14 3.87 -18.33 -0.45
CA GLY A 14 2.68 -17.74 -1.07
C GLY A 14 3.02 -17.09 -2.40
N LEU A 15 2.69 -17.80 -3.50
CA LEU A 15 2.98 -17.42 -4.88
C LEU A 15 1.77 -16.77 -5.58
N GLY A 16 0.96 -16.03 -4.82
CA GLY A 16 -0.01 -15.10 -5.41
C GLY A 16 0.71 -13.90 -6.04
N THR A 17 -0.05 -13.00 -6.67
CA THR A 17 0.46 -11.83 -7.42
C THR A 17 1.62 -11.10 -6.73
N MET A 18 1.46 -10.76 -5.45
CA MET A 18 2.50 -10.01 -4.71
C MET A 18 3.71 -10.87 -4.34
N GLY A 19 3.47 -12.13 -3.92
CA GLY A 19 4.55 -13.02 -3.49
C GLY A 19 5.43 -13.44 -4.64
N SER A 20 4.85 -13.79 -5.80
CA SER A 20 5.59 -14.07 -7.02
C SER A 20 6.44 -12.88 -7.47
N ALA A 21 5.86 -11.67 -7.47
CA ALA A 21 6.55 -10.45 -7.86
C ALA A 21 7.73 -10.13 -6.93
N LEU A 22 7.57 -10.27 -5.60
CA LEU A 22 8.65 -10.06 -4.64
C LEU A 22 9.76 -11.12 -4.75
N ALA A 23 9.40 -12.40 -4.97
CA ALA A 23 10.39 -13.46 -5.17
C ALA A 23 11.24 -13.20 -6.41
N LEU A 24 10.63 -12.77 -7.52
CA LEU A 24 11.34 -12.39 -8.74
C LEU A 24 12.21 -11.15 -8.54
N ASN A 25 11.74 -10.14 -7.81
CA ASN A 25 12.53 -8.95 -7.48
C ASN A 25 13.78 -9.32 -6.65
N LEU A 26 13.60 -10.14 -5.62
CA LEU A 26 14.73 -10.67 -4.82
C LEU A 26 15.75 -11.42 -5.69
N ALA A 27 15.27 -12.31 -6.56
CA ALA A 27 16.11 -13.05 -7.49
C ALA A 27 16.88 -12.15 -8.44
N GLU A 28 16.24 -11.09 -8.98
CA GLU A 28 16.86 -10.10 -9.87
C GLU A 28 17.95 -9.28 -9.17
N GLN A 29 17.81 -9.03 -7.86
CA GLN A 29 18.87 -8.40 -7.05
C GLN A 29 19.99 -9.37 -6.64
N GLY A 30 19.96 -10.62 -7.14
CA GLY A 30 20.99 -11.62 -6.95
C GLY A 30 20.86 -12.47 -5.69
N PHE A 31 19.76 -12.37 -4.94
CA PHE A 31 19.49 -13.24 -3.80
C PHE A 31 18.99 -14.60 -4.27
N ARG A 32 19.38 -15.65 -3.54
CA ARG A 32 18.83 -17.00 -3.71
C ARG A 32 17.56 -17.11 -2.89
N VAL A 33 16.47 -17.45 -3.52
CA VAL A 33 15.15 -17.45 -2.92
C VAL A 33 14.55 -18.85 -2.93
N ALA A 34 14.25 -19.40 -1.76
CA ALA A 34 13.40 -20.57 -1.65
C ALA A 34 11.93 -20.12 -1.81
N VAL A 35 11.16 -20.85 -2.59
CA VAL A 35 9.75 -20.56 -2.79
C VAL A 35 8.87 -21.76 -2.45
N SER A 36 7.73 -21.50 -1.82
CA SER A 36 6.71 -22.50 -1.55
C SER A 36 5.32 -21.87 -1.63
N ASN A 37 4.31 -22.72 -1.76
CA ASN A 37 2.92 -22.32 -1.81
C ASN A 37 2.03 -23.41 -1.23
N ARG A 38 0.86 -23.05 -0.71
CA ARG A 38 -0.12 -24.00 -0.19
C ARG A 38 -0.52 -25.03 -1.27
N GLU A 39 -0.76 -24.56 -2.48
CA GLU A 39 -0.99 -25.36 -3.66
C GLU A 39 0.36 -25.61 -4.34
N ALA A 40 0.96 -26.78 -4.14
CA ALA A 40 2.30 -27.11 -4.65
C ALA A 40 2.40 -27.15 -6.18
N ASP A 41 1.29 -27.33 -6.87
CA ASP A 41 1.20 -27.30 -8.33
C ASP A 41 1.44 -25.89 -8.94
N TRP A 42 1.41 -24.84 -8.14
CA TRP A 42 1.77 -23.48 -8.59
C TRP A 42 3.28 -23.25 -8.69
N ILE A 43 4.08 -24.07 -8.02
CA ILE A 43 5.53 -23.86 -7.93
C ILE A 43 6.23 -24.08 -9.27
N ALA A 44 5.93 -25.18 -9.95
CA ALA A 44 6.60 -25.51 -11.22
C ALA A 44 6.29 -24.50 -12.33
N PRO A 45 5.02 -24.07 -12.56
CA PRO A 45 4.71 -22.99 -13.50
C PRO A 45 5.42 -21.67 -13.16
N PHE A 46 5.46 -21.28 -11.87
CA PHE A 46 6.16 -20.09 -11.46
C PHE A 46 7.65 -20.11 -11.81
N LEU A 47 8.33 -21.25 -11.57
CA LEU A 47 9.75 -21.39 -11.90
C LEU A 47 9.99 -21.39 -13.42
N GLU A 48 9.07 -21.93 -14.21
CA GLU A 48 9.14 -21.87 -15.67
C GLU A 48 8.97 -20.45 -16.19
N GLU A 49 8.00 -19.70 -15.66
CA GLU A 49 7.74 -18.30 -16.00
C GLU A 49 8.85 -17.35 -15.57
N ALA A 50 9.61 -17.71 -14.53
CA ALA A 50 10.74 -16.91 -14.04
C ALA A 50 11.89 -16.78 -15.07
N GLY A 51 11.96 -17.67 -16.06
CA GLY A 51 12.96 -17.64 -17.14
C GLY A 51 14.40 -17.62 -16.59
N PRO A 52 15.24 -16.63 -16.96
CA PRO A 52 16.62 -16.57 -16.48
C PRO A 52 16.78 -16.41 -14.97
N LEU A 53 15.74 -15.91 -14.27
CA LEU A 53 15.78 -15.76 -12.82
C LEU A 53 15.61 -17.08 -12.07
N ALA A 54 15.17 -18.14 -12.76
CA ALA A 54 15.00 -19.48 -12.18
C ALA A 54 16.30 -20.03 -11.57
N ASP A 55 17.47 -19.62 -12.06
CA ASP A 55 18.77 -20.01 -11.49
C ASP A 55 18.99 -19.50 -10.05
N HIS A 56 18.21 -18.50 -9.62
CA HIS A 56 18.21 -17.94 -8.27
C HIS A 56 17.06 -18.48 -7.41
N LEU A 57 16.17 -19.31 -7.95
CA LEU A 57 14.97 -19.79 -7.29
C LEU A 57 15.04 -21.29 -7.02
N SER A 58 14.55 -21.72 -5.87
CA SER A 58 14.36 -23.15 -5.56
C SER A 58 12.94 -23.40 -5.05
N GLY A 59 12.23 -24.33 -5.67
CA GLY A 59 10.85 -24.66 -5.31
C GLY A 59 10.75 -25.84 -4.36
N HIS A 60 9.93 -25.73 -3.32
CA HIS A 60 9.76 -26.75 -2.28
C HIS A 60 8.29 -27.02 -2.05
N ALA A 61 7.87 -28.29 -2.14
CA ALA A 61 6.48 -28.68 -2.03
C ALA A 61 6.00 -28.87 -0.59
N THR A 62 6.92 -29.15 0.35
CA THR A 62 6.60 -29.29 1.77
C THR A 62 7.13 -28.10 2.58
N LEU A 63 6.52 -27.82 3.73
CA LEU A 63 6.96 -26.73 4.60
C LEU A 63 8.33 -27.06 5.21
N GLU A 64 8.59 -28.31 5.55
CA GLU A 64 9.83 -28.79 6.10
C GLU A 64 10.99 -28.61 5.12
N ASP A 65 10.87 -29.11 3.88
CA ASP A 65 11.91 -28.95 2.85
C ASP A 65 12.16 -27.46 2.53
N PHE A 66 11.09 -26.65 2.56
CA PHE A 66 11.18 -25.20 2.34
C PHE A 66 12.01 -24.54 3.43
N VAL A 67 11.69 -24.77 4.70
CA VAL A 67 12.41 -24.18 5.84
C VAL A 67 13.86 -24.66 5.90
N ASP A 68 14.11 -25.95 5.66
CA ASP A 68 15.46 -26.53 5.69
C ASP A 68 16.37 -26.00 4.56
N SER A 69 15.79 -25.53 3.47
CA SER A 69 16.53 -24.97 2.33
C SER A 69 17.08 -23.56 2.59
N ILE A 70 16.68 -22.88 3.67
CA ILE A 70 17.03 -21.47 3.96
C ILE A 70 18.21 -21.43 4.93
N ALA A 71 19.17 -20.56 4.63
CA ALA A 71 20.34 -20.34 5.48
C ALA A 71 19.98 -19.76 6.85
N GLN A 72 20.58 -20.28 7.90
CA GLN A 72 20.40 -19.75 9.27
C GLN A 72 21.30 -18.53 9.53
N PRO A 73 20.81 -17.52 10.31
CA PRO A 73 19.44 -17.41 10.80
C PRO A 73 18.47 -17.14 9.65
N ARG A 74 17.37 -17.91 9.61
CA ARG A 74 16.43 -17.89 8.50
C ARG A 74 15.61 -16.62 8.49
N SER A 75 15.29 -16.11 7.29
CA SER A 75 14.29 -15.09 7.05
C SER A 75 13.20 -15.66 6.15
N ILE A 76 11.94 -15.65 6.60
CA ILE A 76 10.83 -16.25 5.87
C ILE A 76 9.73 -15.21 5.69
N LEU A 77 9.49 -14.81 4.45
CA LEU A 77 8.43 -13.88 4.06
C LEU A 77 7.15 -14.65 3.70
N PHE A 78 6.09 -14.42 4.46
CA PHE A 78 4.76 -14.95 4.19
C PHE A 78 3.91 -13.90 3.47
N MET A 79 3.52 -14.21 2.22
CA MET A 79 2.62 -13.42 1.39
C MET A 79 1.28 -14.15 1.26
N ILE A 80 0.61 -14.35 2.36
CA ILE A 80 -0.64 -15.11 2.50
C ILE A 80 -1.77 -14.24 3.05
N PRO A 81 -3.04 -14.67 2.97
CA PRO A 81 -4.13 -13.95 3.62
C PRO A 81 -3.90 -13.78 5.11
N SER A 82 -4.15 -12.56 5.62
CA SER A 82 -4.02 -12.25 7.04
C SER A 82 -5.12 -12.90 7.90
N GLY A 83 -5.02 -12.76 9.22
CA GLY A 83 -5.93 -13.37 10.17
C GLY A 83 -5.63 -14.85 10.43
N ALA A 84 -6.65 -15.69 10.54
CA ALA A 84 -6.53 -17.10 10.87
C ALA A 84 -5.55 -17.91 9.98
N PRO A 85 -5.45 -17.68 8.65
CA PRO A 85 -4.45 -18.34 7.83
C PRO A 85 -3.00 -18.08 8.29
N MET A 86 -2.70 -16.84 8.71
CA MET A 86 -1.37 -16.50 9.23
C MET A 86 -1.12 -17.12 10.60
N ASP A 87 -2.12 -17.16 11.47
CA ASP A 87 -2.01 -17.84 12.78
C ASP A 87 -1.72 -19.33 12.60
N ALA A 88 -2.46 -20.01 11.71
CA ALA A 88 -2.23 -21.42 11.40
C ALA A 88 -0.85 -21.68 10.79
N MET A 89 -0.35 -20.75 9.98
CA MET A 89 1.00 -20.86 9.41
C MET A 89 2.09 -20.68 10.46
N ILE A 90 1.92 -19.76 11.40
CA ILE A 90 2.83 -19.60 12.54
C ILE A 90 2.89 -20.89 13.34
N ASP A 91 1.74 -21.47 13.69
CA ASP A 91 1.69 -22.73 14.44
C ASP A 91 2.41 -23.87 13.72
N ALA A 92 2.29 -23.94 12.39
CA ALA A 92 2.91 -24.97 11.57
C ALA A 92 4.42 -24.79 11.44
N VAL A 93 4.90 -23.54 11.30
CA VAL A 93 6.34 -23.29 11.04
C VAL A 93 7.16 -23.19 12.32
N MET A 94 6.56 -22.76 13.45
CA MET A 94 7.28 -22.58 14.73
C MET A 94 8.12 -23.78 15.18
N PRO A 95 7.65 -25.05 15.05
CA PRO A 95 8.47 -26.21 15.42
C PRO A 95 9.71 -26.43 14.54
N LEU A 96 9.75 -25.81 13.36
CA LEU A 96 10.82 -25.94 12.37
C LEU A 96 11.88 -24.83 12.50
N LEU A 97 11.61 -23.80 13.31
CA LEU A 97 12.47 -22.63 13.46
C LEU A 97 13.47 -22.81 14.60
N ASP A 98 14.66 -22.28 14.39
CA ASP A 98 15.73 -22.18 15.37
C ASP A 98 15.82 -20.77 16.00
N GLU A 99 16.69 -20.61 16.99
CA GLU A 99 16.99 -19.31 17.59
C GLU A 99 17.61 -18.36 16.55
N GLY A 100 17.13 -17.10 16.51
CA GLY A 100 17.56 -16.09 15.56
C GLY A 100 16.74 -16.05 14.28
N ASP A 101 15.89 -17.07 14.00
CA ASP A 101 15.05 -17.07 12.80
C ASP A 101 13.96 -16.00 12.87
N THR A 102 13.63 -15.43 11.72
CA THR A 102 12.68 -14.33 11.58
C THR A 102 11.52 -14.70 10.65
N ILE A 103 10.29 -14.59 11.15
CA ILE A 103 9.07 -14.61 10.35
C ILE A 103 8.71 -13.17 9.96
N ILE A 104 8.40 -12.96 8.67
CA ILE A 104 7.95 -11.70 8.12
C ILE A 104 6.52 -11.89 7.58
N ASP A 105 5.54 -11.27 8.21
CA ASP A 105 4.17 -11.16 7.70
C ASP A 105 4.11 -9.97 6.73
N GLY A 106 4.12 -10.25 5.42
CA GLY A 106 4.04 -9.25 4.36
C GLY A 106 2.61 -8.98 3.86
N GLY A 107 1.61 -9.61 4.49
CA GLY A 107 0.19 -9.41 4.17
C GLY A 107 -0.34 -8.05 4.63
N ASN A 108 -1.56 -7.71 4.19
CA ASN A 108 -2.30 -6.60 4.79
C ASN A 108 -2.99 -7.11 6.06
N ALA A 109 -2.32 -7.01 7.20
CA ALA A 109 -2.82 -7.51 8.48
C ALA A 109 -3.40 -6.39 9.36
N ASP A 110 -4.36 -6.76 10.22
CA ASP A 110 -4.73 -5.92 11.34
C ASP A 110 -3.52 -5.82 12.30
N PHE A 111 -3.11 -4.60 12.61
CA PHE A 111 -1.93 -4.38 13.45
C PHE A 111 -2.11 -4.88 14.89
N HIS A 112 -3.34 -4.99 15.38
CA HIS A 112 -3.61 -5.62 16.69
C HIS A 112 -3.24 -7.10 16.68
N ASP A 113 -3.55 -7.81 15.59
CA ASP A 113 -3.11 -9.20 15.41
C ASP A 113 -1.58 -9.29 15.32
N THR A 114 -0.96 -8.34 14.62
CA THR A 114 0.50 -8.25 14.52
C THR A 114 1.15 -8.06 15.89
N ARG A 115 0.61 -7.16 16.71
CA ARG A 115 1.09 -6.94 18.09
C ARG A 115 0.93 -8.20 18.95
N ARG A 116 -0.21 -8.87 18.86
CA ARG A 116 -0.47 -10.14 19.55
C ARG A 116 0.53 -11.21 19.13
N ARG A 117 0.81 -11.34 17.83
CA ARG A 117 1.79 -12.29 17.29
C ARG A 117 3.19 -11.93 17.74
N ALA A 118 3.61 -10.69 17.62
CA ALA A 118 4.92 -10.22 18.09
C ALA A 118 5.15 -10.56 19.55
N ALA A 119 4.17 -10.30 20.43
CA ALA A 119 4.24 -10.64 21.85
C ALA A 119 4.36 -12.15 22.10
N ALA A 120 3.80 -13.00 21.24
CA ALA A 120 3.96 -14.46 21.37
C ALA A 120 5.38 -14.95 21.03
N PHE A 121 6.19 -14.14 20.35
CA PHE A 121 7.59 -14.42 20.05
C PHE A 121 8.55 -13.96 21.16
N ASP A 122 8.08 -13.13 22.11
CA ASP A 122 8.91 -12.64 23.22
C ASP A 122 9.47 -13.80 24.03
N GLY A 123 10.78 -13.77 24.26
CA GLY A 123 11.49 -14.79 25.02
C GLY A 123 11.69 -16.13 24.30
N THR A 124 11.25 -16.29 23.05
CA THR A 124 11.45 -17.53 22.27
C THR A 124 12.79 -17.61 21.56
N GLY A 125 13.55 -16.50 21.52
CA GLY A 125 14.76 -16.36 20.71
C GLY A 125 14.51 -16.22 19.21
N ARG A 126 13.26 -16.22 18.77
CA ARG A 126 12.83 -16.03 17.38
C ARG A 126 12.20 -14.67 17.21
N HIS A 127 12.05 -14.19 15.97
CA HIS A 127 11.58 -12.84 15.69
C HIS A 127 10.34 -12.84 14.78
N PHE A 128 9.45 -11.90 15.04
CA PHE A 128 8.28 -11.64 14.21
C PHE A 128 8.30 -10.19 13.70
N VAL A 129 8.10 -10.01 12.41
CA VAL A 129 8.10 -8.73 11.71
C VAL A 129 6.78 -8.57 10.97
N GLY A 130 6.02 -7.52 11.29
CA GLY A 130 4.90 -7.09 10.47
C GLY A 130 5.38 -6.07 9.43
N MET A 131 5.26 -6.38 8.14
CA MET A 131 5.76 -5.55 7.07
C MET A 131 4.66 -5.17 6.08
N GLY A 132 4.32 -3.88 6.04
CA GLY A 132 3.45 -3.35 4.99
C GLY A 132 4.21 -3.21 3.68
N VAL A 133 3.69 -3.81 2.61
CA VAL A 133 4.22 -3.69 1.25
C VAL A 133 3.25 -2.90 0.39
N SER A 134 3.73 -1.90 -0.33
CA SER A 134 2.93 -1.07 -1.23
C SER A 134 3.50 -1.06 -2.65
N GLY A 135 2.68 -0.61 -3.61
CA GLY A 135 3.06 -0.48 -5.03
C GLY A 135 2.31 -1.42 -5.98
N GLY A 136 1.44 -2.30 -5.44
CA GLY A 136 0.78 -3.32 -6.25
C GLY A 136 1.77 -4.32 -6.83
N GLU A 137 1.35 -5.06 -7.85
CA GLU A 137 2.18 -6.06 -8.53
C GLU A 137 3.43 -5.44 -9.14
N GLU A 138 3.26 -4.35 -9.87
CA GLU A 138 4.34 -3.62 -10.54
C GLU A 138 5.38 -3.10 -9.53
N GLY A 139 4.91 -2.49 -8.43
CA GLY A 139 5.82 -2.06 -7.36
C GLY A 139 6.53 -3.22 -6.69
N ALA A 140 5.84 -4.31 -6.37
CA ALA A 140 6.44 -5.50 -5.79
C ALA A 140 7.54 -6.09 -6.69
N ARG A 141 7.31 -6.08 -8.01
CA ARG A 141 8.25 -6.60 -9.01
C ARG A 141 9.45 -5.70 -9.25
N HIS A 142 9.28 -4.38 -9.25
CA HIS A 142 10.30 -3.43 -9.71
C HIS A 142 10.77 -2.43 -8.65
N GLY A 143 10.22 -2.50 -7.45
CA GLY A 143 10.62 -1.66 -6.32
C GLY A 143 9.41 -1.23 -5.49
N PRO A 144 9.09 -1.95 -4.41
CA PRO A 144 8.03 -1.56 -3.47
C PRO A 144 8.48 -0.48 -2.50
N SER A 145 7.52 0.27 -1.94
CA SER A 145 7.69 0.94 -0.67
C SER A 145 7.35 -0.03 0.46
N MET A 146 8.20 -0.14 1.47
CA MET A 146 8.01 -1.10 2.56
C MET A 146 8.08 -0.42 3.93
N MET A 147 7.10 -0.72 4.78
CA MET A 147 6.93 -0.21 6.14
C MET A 147 7.20 -1.34 7.11
N VAL A 148 8.39 -1.35 7.71
CA VAL A 148 8.86 -2.49 8.52
C VAL A 148 8.61 -2.22 10.00
N GLY A 149 7.90 -3.15 10.67
CA GLY A 149 7.81 -3.20 12.13
C GLY A 149 8.72 -4.28 12.70
N GLY A 150 8.71 -4.44 14.02
CA GLY A 150 9.46 -5.48 14.71
C GLY A 150 10.67 -4.97 15.49
N THR A 151 11.60 -5.85 15.83
CA THR A 151 12.76 -5.47 16.65
C THR A 151 13.90 -4.85 15.83
N ASP A 152 14.75 -4.03 16.45
CA ASP A 152 15.97 -3.50 15.84
C ASP A 152 16.90 -4.62 15.34
N HIS A 153 16.91 -5.77 16.04
CA HIS A 153 17.68 -6.94 15.63
C HIS A 153 17.18 -7.47 14.28
N SER A 154 15.87 -7.70 14.14
CA SER A 154 15.27 -8.16 12.89
C SER A 154 15.52 -7.16 11.75
N TRP A 155 15.40 -5.86 12.03
CA TRP A 155 15.70 -4.82 11.04
C TRP A 155 17.14 -4.87 10.57
N THR A 156 18.10 -5.01 11.49
CA THR A 156 19.53 -5.10 11.14
C THR A 156 19.81 -6.27 10.19
N GLN A 157 19.15 -7.40 10.40
CA GLN A 157 19.24 -8.58 9.55
C GLN A 157 18.63 -8.37 8.17
N LEU A 158 17.43 -7.77 8.12
CA LEU A 158 16.63 -7.64 6.90
C LEU A 158 16.99 -6.43 6.04
N ARG A 159 17.51 -5.37 6.65
CA ARG A 159 17.79 -4.08 6.00
C ARG A 159 18.58 -4.19 4.68
N PRO A 160 19.68 -4.94 4.58
CA PRO A 160 20.44 -5.02 3.32
C PRO A 160 19.59 -5.54 2.16
N MET A 161 18.82 -6.59 2.40
CA MET A 161 17.97 -7.24 1.40
C MET A 161 16.77 -6.36 1.03
N LEU A 162 16.03 -5.87 2.03
CA LEU A 162 14.87 -5.03 1.79
C LEU A 162 15.27 -3.69 1.13
N SER A 163 16.42 -3.14 1.51
CA SER A 163 16.94 -1.94 0.82
C SER A 163 17.33 -2.20 -0.63
N ALA A 164 17.77 -3.41 -0.98
CA ALA A 164 18.11 -3.75 -2.36
C ALA A 164 16.86 -3.76 -3.26
N ILE A 165 15.79 -4.41 -2.82
CA ILE A 165 14.54 -4.58 -3.59
C ILE A 165 13.60 -3.37 -3.55
N ALA A 166 13.77 -2.45 -2.60
CA ALA A 166 12.93 -1.27 -2.46
C ALA A 166 13.06 -0.30 -3.63
N ALA A 167 11.99 0.42 -3.95
CA ALA A 167 12.06 1.58 -4.82
C ALA A 167 13.13 2.56 -4.33
N LYS A 168 13.70 3.32 -5.26
CA LYS A 168 14.68 4.35 -4.94
C LYS A 168 14.10 5.71 -5.31
N PHE A 169 14.14 6.64 -4.36
CA PHE A 169 13.86 8.05 -4.61
C PHE A 169 15.14 8.84 -4.42
N GLN A 170 15.65 9.45 -5.47
CA GLN A 170 16.95 10.17 -5.47
C GLN A 170 18.10 9.34 -4.88
N GLY A 171 18.09 8.02 -5.13
CA GLY A 171 19.10 7.08 -4.65
C GLY A 171 18.84 6.51 -3.24
N ALA A 172 17.95 7.10 -2.46
CA ALA A 172 17.56 6.58 -1.15
C ALA A 172 16.47 5.49 -1.26
N PRO A 173 16.58 4.36 -0.54
CA PRO A 173 15.60 3.31 -0.58
C PRO A 173 14.30 3.71 0.16
N CYS A 174 13.15 3.42 -0.46
CA CYS A 174 11.83 3.63 0.10
C CYS A 174 11.42 2.49 1.04
N VAL A 175 12.22 2.23 2.04
CA VAL A 175 12.00 1.24 3.11
C VAL A 175 12.62 1.75 4.39
N ASP A 176 11.94 1.53 5.52
CA ASP A 176 12.55 1.77 6.82
C ASP A 176 11.88 0.98 7.94
N HIS A 177 12.60 0.86 9.08
CA HIS A 177 12.06 0.40 10.34
C HIS A 177 11.29 1.53 11.01
N LEU A 178 9.99 1.33 11.19
CA LEU A 178 9.09 2.37 11.68
C LEU A 178 8.77 2.24 13.17
N GLY A 179 9.22 1.16 13.80
CA GLY A 179 8.99 0.95 15.22
C GLY A 179 8.74 -0.52 15.56
N PRO A 180 8.56 -0.85 16.82
CA PRO A 180 8.34 -2.23 17.27
C PRO A 180 6.97 -2.77 16.84
N ASP A 181 6.78 -4.03 17.09
CA ASP A 181 5.51 -4.79 17.00
C ASP A 181 4.70 -4.50 15.72
N GLY A 182 3.51 -3.92 15.84
CA GLY A 182 2.56 -3.64 14.78
C GLY A 182 2.77 -2.35 14.00
N ALA A 183 3.82 -1.56 14.29
CA ALA A 183 4.03 -0.23 13.71
C ALA A 183 4.03 -0.25 12.17
N GLY A 184 4.72 -1.20 11.54
CA GLY A 184 4.78 -1.31 10.09
C GLY A 184 3.40 -1.53 9.44
N HIS A 185 2.61 -2.46 9.97
CA HIS A 185 1.25 -2.71 9.48
C HIS A 185 0.29 -1.55 9.77
N PHE A 186 0.44 -0.85 10.90
CA PHE A 186 -0.37 0.32 11.18
C PHE A 186 -0.11 1.44 10.19
N VAL A 187 1.16 1.76 9.92
CA VAL A 187 1.54 2.77 8.92
C VAL A 187 1.02 2.40 7.54
N LYS A 188 1.09 1.11 7.16
CA LYS A 188 0.49 0.64 5.91
C LYS A 188 -1.03 0.75 5.90
N THR A 189 -1.70 0.50 7.01
CA THR A 189 -3.15 0.66 7.15
C THR A 189 -3.56 2.11 6.90
N VAL A 190 -2.88 3.07 7.52
CA VAL A 190 -3.15 4.51 7.33
C VAL A 190 -2.81 4.96 5.91
N HIS A 191 -1.70 4.48 5.33
CA HIS A 191 -1.39 4.69 3.90
C HIS A 191 -2.59 4.32 3.01
N ASN A 192 -3.19 3.15 3.25
CA ASN A 192 -4.35 2.72 2.46
C ASN A 192 -5.60 3.55 2.74
N GLY A 193 -5.77 4.09 3.95
CA GLY A 193 -6.84 5.04 4.25
C GLY A 193 -6.72 6.32 3.44
N ILE A 194 -5.51 6.89 3.37
CA ILE A 194 -5.20 8.06 2.52
C ILE A 194 -5.45 7.74 1.04
N GLU A 195 -5.02 6.57 0.58
CA GLU A 195 -5.26 6.09 -0.79
C GLU A 195 -6.75 6.09 -1.14
N TYR A 196 -7.61 5.60 -0.24
CA TYR A 196 -9.06 5.58 -0.44
C TYR A 196 -9.63 7.00 -0.57
N ALA A 197 -9.19 7.91 0.29
CA ALA A 197 -9.60 9.31 0.24
C ALA A 197 -9.17 9.97 -1.08
N ASP A 198 -7.95 9.77 -1.51
CA ASP A 198 -7.40 10.32 -2.75
C ASP A 198 -8.17 9.81 -3.98
N MET A 199 -8.45 8.51 -4.04
CA MET A 199 -9.27 7.93 -5.11
C MET A 199 -10.70 8.48 -5.14
N GLN A 200 -11.32 8.70 -3.97
CA GLN A 200 -12.66 9.29 -3.90
C GLN A 200 -12.67 10.73 -4.40
N MET A 201 -11.71 11.55 -3.99
CA MET A 201 -11.58 12.94 -4.45
C MET A 201 -11.40 13.02 -5.97
N ILE A 202 -10.59 12.14 -6.56
CA ILE A 202 -10.41 12.04 -8.01
C ILE A 202 -11.74 11.65 -8.69
N ALA A 203 -12.45 10.68 -8.12
CA ALA A 203 -13.72 10.20 -8.66
C ALA A 203 -14.81 11.30 -8.61
N GLU A 204 -14.83 12.15 -7.58
CA GLU A 204 -15.77 13.28 -7.48
C GLU A 204 -15.48 14.35 -8.53
N VAL A 205 -14.21 14.71 -8.75
CA VAL A 205 -13.83 15.62 -9.83
C VAL A 205 -14.19 15.04 -11.19
N TYR A 206 -13.94 13.74 -11.41
CA TYR A 206 -14.37 13.05 -12.63
C TYR A 206 -15.89 13.15 -12.82
N GLY A 207 -16.67 12.88 -11.77
CA GLY A 207 -18.14 12.97 -11.82
C GLY A 207 -18.63 14.37 -12.16
N LEU A 208 -18.04 15.41 -11.55
CA LEU A 208 -18.38 16.81 -11.87
C LEU A 208 -18.12 17.14 -13.35
N LEU A 209 -16.96 16.76 -13.87
CA LEU A 209 -16.59 17.02 -15.27
C LEU A 209 -17.45 16.24 -16.26
N ARG A 210 -17.79 15.00 -15.97
CA ARG A 210 -18.63 14.14 -16.80
C ARG A 210 -20.09 14.54 -16.73
N ASP A 211 -20.68 14.55 -15.52
CA ASP A 211 -22.13 14.62 -15.35
C ASP A 211 -22.65 16.06 -15.44
N ALA A 212 -21.92 17.04 -14.87
CA ALA A 212 -22.29 18.45 -14.96
C ALA A 212 -21.60 19.16 -16.13
N GLY A 213 -20.37 18.78 -16.48
CA GLY A 213 -19.58 19.38 -17.54
C GLY A 213 -19.81 18.79 -18.93
N GLY A 214 -20.44 17.61 -19.03
CA GLY A 214 -20.68 16.92 -20.30
C GLY A 214 -19.41 16.46 -21.03
N GLN A 215 -18.27 16.39 -20.30
CA GLN A 215 -17.01 15.97 -20.88
C GLN A 215 -16.95 14.44 -21.03
N THR A 216 -16.32 13.97 -22.10
CA THR A 216 -16.06 12.54 -22.30
C THR A 216 -14.89 12.07 -21.46
N ALA A 217 -14.84 10.77 -21.14
CA ALA A 217 -13.75 10.20 -20.37
C ALA A 217 -12.35 10.50 -20.96
N PRO A 218 -12.11 10.38 -22.28
CA PRO A 218 -10.81 10.77 -22.86
C PRO A 218 -10.48 12.27 -22.70
N GLN A 219 -11.46 13.16 -22.73
CA GLN A 219 -11.21 14.59 -22.48
C GLN A 219 -10.79 14.85 -21.05
N ILE A 220 -11.45 14.21 -20.09
CA ILE A 220 -11.08 14.27 -18.66
C ILE A 220 -9.71 13.63 -18.43
N GLY A 221 -9.43 12.52 -19.09
CA GLY A 221 -8.11 11.87 -19.05
C GLY A 221 -6.98 12.80 -19.52
N ALA A 222 -7.18 13.50 -20.63
CA ALA A 222 -6.21 14.49 -21.12
C ALA A 222 -6.01 15.67 -20.14
N LEU A 223 -7.09 16.10 -19.47
CA LEU A 223 -7.00 17.10 -18.42
C LEU A 223 -6.16 16.60 -17.23
N PHE A 224 -6.42 15.40 -16.73
CA PHE A 224 -5.65 14.79 -15.63
C PHE A 224 -4.18 14.60 -16.02
N GLU A 225 -3.89 14.22 -17.26
CA GLU A 225 -2.51 14.15 -17.77
C GLU A 225 -1.82 15.52 -17.72
N SER A 226 -2.53 16.60 -18.02
CA SER A 226 -1.98 17.95 -17.92
C SER A 226 -1.57 18.33 -16.48
N TRP A 227 -2.27 17.81 -15.49
CA TRP A 227 -2.02 18.06 -14.07
C TRP A 227 -0.77 17.37 -13.53
N GLN A 228 -0.21 16.41 -14.25
CA GLN A 228 1.07 15.77 -13.91
C GLN A 228 2.27 16.74 -13.95
N LYS A 229 2.11 17.92 -14.54
CA LYS A 229 3.16 18.95 -14.62
C LYS A 229 3.13 19.94 -13.45
N GLY A 230 2.47 19.61 -12.34
CA GLY A 230 2.27 20.55 -11.23
C GLY A 230 2.07 19.87 -9.88
N PRO A 231 1.52 20.58 -8.90
CA PRO A 231 1.39 20.09 -7.52
C PRO A 231 0.45 18.89 -7.37
N LEU A 232 -0.39 18.61 -8.36
CA LEU A 232 -1.23 17.40 -8.41
C LEU A 232 -0.51 16.17 -8.97
N SER A 233 0.77 16.30 -9.39
CA SER A 233 1.55 15.19 -9.90
C SER A 233 1.53 14.02 -8.91
N SER A 234 0.99 12.88 -9.35
CA SER A 234 0.86 11.68 -8.52
C SER A 234 0.55 10.45 -9.36
N TYR A 235 0.85 9.29 -8.80
CA TYR A 235 0.53 8.03 -9.46
C TYR A 235 -0.99 7.85 -9.71
N LEU A 236 -1.82 8.22 -8.74
CA LEU A 236 -3.27 8.07 -8.91
C LEU A 236 -3.83 8.97 -10.02
N ILE A 237 -3.33 10.18 -10.19
CA ILE A 237 -3.69 11.03 -11.33
C ILE A 237 -3.16 10.45 -12.64
N GLU A 238 -1.92 9.93 -12.66
CA GLU A 238 -1.32 9.27 -13.82
C GLU A 238 -2.15 8.07 -14.30
N VAL A 239 -2.43 7.13 -13.40
CA VAL A 239 -3.19 5.92 -13.74
C VAL A 239 -4.64 6.24 -14.09
N SER A 240 -5.24 7.27 -13.45
CA SER A 240 -6.57 7.74 -13.81
C SER A 240 -6.60 8.33 -15.20
N ALA A 241 -5.61 9.15 -15.58
CA ALA A 241 -5.49 9.70 -16.92
C ALA A 241 -5.38 8.59 -17.97
N ALA A 242 -4.52 7.61 -17.74
CA ALA A 242 -4.34 6.45 -18.63
C ALA A 242 -5.63 5.61 -18.77
N ALA A 243 -6.29 5.29 -17.63
CA ALA A 243 -7.53 4.51 -17.63
C ALA A 243 -8.66 5.22 -18.38
N LEU A 244 -8.82 6.53 -18.21
CA LEU A 244 -9.86 7.33 -18.86
C LEU A 244 -9.62 7.49 -20.36
N GLN A 245 -8.38 7.42 -20.83
CA GLN A 245 -8.00 7.49 -22.24
C GLN A 245 -8.03 6.11 -22.92
N THR A 246 -8.13 5.02 -22.15
CA THR A 246 -8.18 3.68 -22.70
C THR A 246 -9.52 3.41 -23.35
N VAL A 247 -9.49 2.92 -24.58
CA VAL A 247 -10.66 2.59 -25.41
C VAL A 247 -10.71 1.09 -25.64
N ASP A 248 -11.91 0.52 -25.52
CA ASP A 248 -12.16 -0.87 -25.89
C ASP A 248 -12.00 -1.07 -27.40
N ALA A 249 -11.18 -2.04 -27.78
CA ALA A 249 -10.85 -2.28 -29.19
C ALA A 249 -12.04 -2.81 -30.03
N GLU A 250 -13.01 -3.45 -29.39
CA GLU A 250 -14.16 -4.06 -30.10
C GLU A 250 -15.31 -3.05 -30.29
N SER A 251 -15.65 -2.31 -29.22
CA SER A 251 -16.80 -1.39 -29.26
C SER A 251 -16.42 0.05 -29.60
N GLY A 252 -15.16 0.43 -29.45
CA GLY A 252 -14.70 1.82 -29.56
C GLY A 252 -15.16 2.73 -28.40
N ALA A 253 -15.78 2.17 -27.37
CA ALA A 253 -16.22 2.93 -26.19
C ALA A 253 -15.07 3.13 -25.19
N PRO A 254 -15.09 4.19 -24.36
CA PRO A 254 -14.16 4.32 -23.24
C PRO A 254 -14.24 3.11 -22.33
N MET A 255 -13.10 2.52 -21.99
CA MET A 255 -13.04 1.32 -21.15
C MET A 255 -13.70 1.53 -19.79
N VAL A 256 -13.58 2.73 -19.20
CA VAL A 256 -14.17 3.10 -17.91
C VAL A 256 -15.70 2.97 -17.91
N ASP A 257 -16.36 3.11 -19.05
CA ASP A 257 -17.81 3.00 -19.17
C ASP A 257 -18.29 1.53 -19.31
N LEU A 258 -17.37 0.60 -19.56
CA LEU A 258 -17.63 -0.83 -19.76
C LEU A 258 -17.32 -1.68 -18.54
N ILE A 259 -16.42 -1.23 -17.68
CA ILE A 259 -16.05 -1.96 -16.47
C ILE A 259 -17.20 -2.00 -15.46
N LEU A 260 -17.20 -3.02 -14.61
CA LEU A 260 -18.22 -3.17 -13.57
C LEU A 260 -18.21 -1.99 -12.60
N ASP A 261 -19.31 -1.24 -12.54
CA ASP A 261 -19.55 -0.17 -11.58
C ASP A 261 -19.79 -0.75 -10.16
N LYS A 262 -18.71 -1.24 -9.55
CA LYS A 262 -18.72 -1.82 -8.21
C LYS A 262 -17.32 -1.81 -7.59
N ALA A 263 -17.10 -0.99 -6.56
CA ALA A 263 -15.87 -0.97 -5.82
C ALA A 263 -15.92 -1.93 -4.61
N GLY A 264 -14.85 -2.70 -4.40
CA GLY A 264 -14.69 -3.57 -3.23
C GLY A 264 -13.88 -2.93 -2.11
N GLN A 265 -13.88 -3.57 -0.94
CA GLN A 265 -13.03 -3.20 0.20
C GLN A 265 -12.23 -4.42 0.67
N LYS A 266 -10.92 -4.23 0.93
CA LYS A 266 -10.05 -5.26 1.50
C LYS A 266 -9.84 -5.12 3.03
N GLY A 267 -10.53 -4.16 3.67
CA GLY A 267 -10.52 -3.95 5.13
C GLY A 267 -9.64 -2.79 5.61
N THR A 268 -8.52 -2.49 4.98
CA THR A 268 -7.52 -1.51 5.46
C THR A 268 -8.07 -0.08 5.62
N GLY A 269 -8.86 0.42 4.66
CA GLY A 269 -9.50 1.75 4.79
C GLY A 269 -10.46 1.81 5.99
N ARG A 270 -11.24 0.74 6.20
CA ARG A 270 -12.13 0.62 7.36
C ARG A 270 -11.34 0.55 8.68
N TRP A 271 -10.23 -0.18 8.73
CA TRP A 271 -9.38 -0.24 9.92
C TRP A 271 -8.80 1.13 10.24
N THR A 272 -8.35 1.89 9.24
CA THR A 272 -7.89 3.28 9.46
C THR A 272 -8.97 4.12 10.14
N LEU A 273 -10.21 4.04 9.67
CA LEU A 273 -11.33 4.79 10.24
C LEU A 273 -11.63 4.36 11.68
N ILE A 274 -11.67 3.05 11.95
CA ILE A 274 -11.90 2.51 13.29
C ILE A 274 -10.84 3.02 14.26
N GLU A 275 -9.58 2.97 13.88
CA GLU A 275 -8.49 3.42 14.75
C GLU A 275 -8.48 4.96 14.91
N ALA A 276 -8.78 5.72 13.86
CA ALA A 276 -8.95 7.16 13.99
C ALA A 276 -10.00 7.52 15.04
N LEU A 277 -11.16 6.84 15.04
CA LEU A 277 -12.21 7.04 16.04
C LEU A 277 -11.76 6.66 17.46
N LYS A 278 -11.07 5.53 17.61
CA LYS A 278 -10.53 5.10 18.93
C LYS A 278 -9.50 6.10 19.48
N LEU A 279 -8.68 6.67 18.60
CA LEU A 279 -7.65 7.65 18.94
C LEU A 279 -8.19 9.09 19.03
N GLY A 280 -9.50 9.31 18.86
CA GLY A 280 -10.13 10.63 18.93
C GLY A 280 -9.68 11.58 17.81
N GLN A 281 -9.26 11.05 16.65
CA GLN A 281 -8.80 11.82 15.50
C GLN A 281 -9.86 11.95 14.41
N SER A 282 -9.89 13.12 13.76
CA SER A 282 -10.73 13.33 12.59
C SER A 282 -10.14 12.61 11.37
N ALA A 283 -10.98 11.83 10.69
CA ALA A 283 -10.65 11.13 9.45
C ALA A 283 -11.81 11.25 8.44
N SER A 284 -12.44 12.42 8.37
CA SER A 284 -13.68 12.64 7.60
C SER A 284 -13.51 12.37 6.09
N SER A 285 -12.35 12.67 5.50
CA SER A 285 -12.06 12.35 4.10
C SER A 285 -11.98 10.85 3.87
N ILE A 286 -11.36 10.12 4.80
CA ILE A 286 -11.24 8.65 4.75
C ILE A 286 -12.61 8.01 5.00
N GLU A 287 -13.40 8.55 5.95
CA GLU A 287 -14.76 8.10 6.24
C GLU A 287 -15.66 8.20 5.01
N ALA A 288 -15.66 9.36 4.34
CA ALA A 288 -16.43 9.58 3.12
C ALA A 288 -16.08 8.55 2.04
N ALA A 289 -14.79 8.28 1.84
CA ALA A 289 -14.32 7.30 0.86
C ALA A 289 -14.72 5.86 1.22
N VAL A 290 -14.65 5.47 2.50
CA VAL A 290 -15.10 4.16 2.98
C VAL A 290 -16.61 4.01 2.81
N GLY A 291 -17.39 5.05 3.11
CA GLY A 291 -18.83 5.11 2.89
C GLY A 291 -19.19 4.97 1.41
N ALA A 292 -18.53 5.72 0.53
CA ALA A 292 -18.73 5.65 -0.92
C ALA A 292 -18.47 4.24 -1.47
N ARG A 293 -17.43 3.53 -1.01
CA ARG A 293 -17.18 2.14 -1.38
C ARG A 293 -18.26 1.19 -0.88
N GLY A 294 -18.84 1.45 0.30
CA GLY A 294 -20.00 0.71 0.82
C GLY A 294 -21.18 0.81 -0.15
N TRP A 295 -21.57 2.03 -0.50
CA TRP A 295 -22.64 2.29 -1.47
C TRP A 295 -22.34 1.70 -2.84
N SER A 296 -21.10 1.83 -3.32
CA SER A 296 -20.67 1.27 -4.60
C SER A 296 -20.85 -0.25 -4.65
N SER A 297 -20.59 -0.95 -3.55
CA SER A 297 -20.70 -2.42 -3.49
C SER A 297 -22.14 -2.92 -3.62
N GLU A 298 -23.14 -2.08 -3.32
CA GLU A 298 -24.57 -2.39 -3.35
C GLU A 298 -25.23 -2.05 -4.72
N LYS A 299 -24.59 -2.46 -5.82
CA LYS A 299 -25.00 -2.08 -7.17
C LYS A 299 -26.46 -2.38 -7.46
N ASP A 300 -26.96 -3.57 -7.09
CA ASP A 300 -28.34 -3.98 -7.37
C ASP A 300 -29.35 -3.05 -6.66
N LEU A 301 -29.04 -2.65 -5.42
CA LEU A 301 -29.86 -1.71 -4.67
C LEU A 301 -29.83 -0.31 -5.32
N ARG A 302 -28.65 0.18 -5.75
CA ARG A 302 -28.51 1.47 -6.45
C ARG A 302 -29.34 1.50 -7.74
N VAL A 303 -29.25 0.43 -8.53
CA VAL A 303 -30.03 0.29 -9.79
C VAL A 303 -31.53 0.27 -9.51
N ALA A 304 -31.96 -0.46 -8.48
CA ALA A 304 -33.39 -0.54 -8.10
C ALA A 304 -33.91 0.81 -7.55
N ALA A 305 -33.08 1.55 -6.83
CA ALA A 305 -33.47 2.84 -6.23
C ALA A 305 -33.46 4.00 -7.25
N ALA A 306 -32.60 3.96 -8.26
CA ALA A 306 -32.43 5.06 -9.22
C ALA A 306 -33.75 5.61 -9.81
N PRO A 307 -34.71 4.76 -10.28
CA PRO A 307 -35.98 5.27 -10.81
C PRO A 307 -36.90 5.89 -9.76
N LEU A 308 -36.62 5.68 -8.47
CA LEU A 308 -37.43 6.17 -7.35
C LEU A 308 -36.93 7.52 -6.82
N LEU A 309 -35.69 7.90 -7.19
CA LEU A 309 -35.09 9.15 -6.77
C LEU A 309 -35.47 10.28 -7.74
N PRO A 310 -35.67 11.52 -7.24
CA PRO A 310 -35.88 12.66 -8.12
C PRO A 310 -34.65 12.86 -9.01
N ASP A 311 -34.88 13.38 -10.21
CA ASP A 311 -33.79 13.80 -11.08
C ASP A 311 -32.84 14.73 -10.33
N ALA A 312 -31.54 14.59 -10.59
CA ALA A 312 -30.55 15.48 -10.01
C ALA A 312 -30.90 16.93 -10.27
N VAL A 313 -30.75 17.77 -9.26
CA VAL A 313 -30.97 19.22 -9.43
C VAL A 313 -29.94 19.73 -10.44
N THR A 314 -30.40 19.99 -11.65
CA THR A 314 -29.59 20.61 -12.69
C THR A 314 -29.66 22.12 -12.52
N GLY A 315 -28.58 22.73 -12.14
CA GLY A 315 -28.50 24.21 -12.04
C GLY A 315 -27.32 24.60 -11.14
N GLY A 316 -26.46 25.37 -11.68
CA GLY A 316 -25.24 25.85 -11.04
C GLY A 316 -24.19 26.13 -12.11
N THR A 317 -23.23 26.96 -11.80
CA THR A 317 -22.05 27.15 -12.65
C THR A 317 -21.06 26.08 -12.32
N LEU A 318 -20.62 25.30 -13.31
CA LEU A 318 -19.51 24.37 -13.13
C LEU A 318 -18.27 25.17 -12.69
N PRO A 319 -17.55 24.75 -11.66
CA PRO A 319 -16.27 25.34 -11.31
C PRO A 319 -15.32 25.34 -12.53
N THR A 320 -14.49 26.34 -12.62
CA THR A 320 -13.43 26.37 -13.62
C THR A 320 -12.42 25.25 -13.38
N GLU A 321 -11.64 24.93 -14.40
CA GLU A 321 -10.57 23.92 -14.28
C GLU A 321 -9.58 24.26 -13.16
N ASP A 322 -9.19 25.53 -13.03
CA ASP A 322 -8.26 26.00 -12.00
C ASP A 322 -8.88 25.91 -10.59
N GLU A 323 -10.17 26.20 -10.44
CA GLU A 323 -10.88 26.01 -9.17
C GLU A 323 -10.95 24.53 -8.78
N MET A 324 -11.27 23.63 -9.71
CA MET A 324 -11.28 22.18 -9.46
C MET A 324 -9.90 21.64 -9.11
N LYS A 325 -8.86 22.09 -9.82
CA LYS A 325 -7.46 21.77 -9.54
C LYS A 325 -7.05 22.19 -8.13
N SER A 326 -7.38 23.42 -7.75
CA SER A 326 -7.08 23.97 -6.42
C SER A 326 -7.86 23.26 -5.33
N ALA A 327 -9.14 22.95 -5.56
CA ALA A 327 -9.98 22.22 -4.62
C ALA A 327 -9.47 20.77 -4.41
N LEU A 328 -9.09 20.09 -5.50
CA LEU A 328 -8.51 18.74 -5.41
C LEU A 328 -7.20 18.74 -4.63
N LEU A 329 -6.31 19.73 -4.88
CA LEU A 329 -5.07 19.86 -4.14
C LEU A 329 -5.32 20.08 -2.64
N ALA A 330 -6.21 21.01 -2.30
CA ALA A 330 -6.60 21.29 -0.91
C ALA A 330 -7.18 20.04 -0.23
N ALA A 331 -8.07 19.32 -0.91
CA ALA A 331 -8.67 18.11 -0.38
C ALA A 331 -7.62 16.99 -0.14
N ARG A 332 -6.65 16.83 -1.05
CA ARG A 332 -5.53 15.88 -0.89
C ARG A 332 -4.64 16.25 0.29
N ILE A 333 -4.32 17.53 0.46
CA ILE A 333 -3.58 18.01 1.64
C ILE A 333 -4.33 17.64 2.92
N LEU A 334 -5.64 17.88 2.98
CA LEU A 334 -6.46 17.53 4.14
C LEU A 334 -6.50 16.02 4.41
N GLY A 335 -6.63 15.19 3.37
CA GLY A 335 -6.62 13.74 3.50
C GLY A 335 -5.30 13.21 4.07
N HIS A 336 -4.17 13.70 3.57
CA HIS A 336 -2.85 13.37 4.12
C HIS A 336 -2.69 13.88 5.55
N ALA A 337 -3.11 15.12 5.82
CA ALA A 337 -3.09 15.71 7.15
C ALA A 337 -3.84 14.85 8.18
N GLN A 338 -5.03 14.38 7.85
CA GLN A 338 -5.81 13.49 8.69
C GLN A 338 -5.08 12.17 8.94
N GLY A 339 -4.50 11.56 7.89
CA GLY A 339 -3.74 10.32 8.03
C GLY A 339 -2.52 10.49 8.94
N PHE A 340 -1.71 11.55 8.76
CA PHE A 340 -0.53 11.81 9.60
C PHE A 340 -0.91 12.12 11.06
N ARG A 341 -2.04 12.77 11.32
CA ARG A 341 -2.55 12.94 12.69
C ARG A 341 -2.92 11.62 13.35
N VAL A 342 -3.52 10.70 12.60
CA VAL A 342 -3.80 9.34 13.10
C VAL A 342 -2.50 8.61 13.41
N LEU A 343 -1.46 8.74 12.57
CA LEU A 343 -0.13 8.17 12.83
C LEU A 343 0.50 8.77 14.09
N SER A 344 0.45 10.09 14.26
CA SER A 344 0.99 10.76 15.44
C SER A 344 0.29 10.31 16.72
N ALA A 345 -1.03 10.29 16.72
CA ALA A 345 -1.80 9.84 17.88
C ALA A 345 -1.53 8.37 18.24
N ALA A 346 -1.39 7.50 17.23
CA ALA A 346 -1.02 6.11 17.44
C ALA A 346 0.42 5.96 17.96
N SER A 347 1.34 6.79 17.46
CA SER A 347 2.72 6.82 17.94
C SER A 347 2.79 7.12 19.45
N ASP A 348 2.00 8.08 19.91
CA ASP A 348 1.90 8.44 21.33
C ASP A 348 1.22 7.33 22.14
N GLU A 349 0.08 6.81 21.67
CA GLU A 349 -0.72 5.79 22.37
C GLU A 349 0.06 4.47 22.54
N PHE A 350 0.79 4.06 21.50
CA PHE A 350 1.50 2.77 21.50
C PHE A 350 3.00 2.89 21.82
N GLY A 351 3.54 4.11 21.96
CA GLY A 351 4.95 4.37 22.27
C GLY A 351 5.91 4.03 21.13
N TRP A 352 5.47 4.15 19.87
CA TRP A 352 6.26 3.72 18.71
C TRP A 352 7.35 4.71 18.28
N GLN A 353 7.20 6.00 18.63
CA GLN A 353 8.14 7.06 18.23
C GLN A 353 8.29 7.16 16.70
N LEU A 354 7.17 7.13 15.96
CA LEU A 354 7.15 7.22 14.52
C LEU A 354 7.80 8.51 14.00
N ASP A 355 8.73 8.39 13.08
CA ASP A 355 9.31 9.53 12.34
C ASP A 355 8.40 9.87 11.15
N MET A 356 7.61 10.95 11.27
CA MET A 356 6.65 11.37 10.25
C MET A 356 7.34 11.83 8.96
N ALA A 357 8.52 12.48 9.07
CA ALA A 357 9.29 12.87 7.90
C ALA A 357 9.74 11.62 7.13
N ARG A 358 10.27 10.65 7.86
CA ARG A 358 10.74 9.40 7.25
C ARG A 358 9.60 8.60 6.62
N ILE A 359 8.41 8.58 7.22
CA ILE A 359 7.22 7.95 6.64
C ILE A 359 6.86 8.64 5.31
N ALA A 360 6.81 9.97 5.26
CA ALA A 360 6.56 10.70 4.01
C ALA A 360 7.64 10.38 2.96
N GLU A 361 8.90 10.28 3.34
CA GLU A 361 10.01 9.96 2.45
C GLU A 361 9.90 8.58 1.81
N ILE A 362 9.59 7.54 2.56
CA ILE A 362 9.48 6.19 2.01
C ILE A 362 8.24 6.01 1.13
N TRP A 363 7.30 6.93 1.15
CA TRP A 363 6.13 6.92 0.28
C TRP A 363 6.34 7.65 -1.06
N ARG A 364 7.49 8.34 -1.27
CA ARG A 364 7.78 9.09 -2.50
C ARG A 364 7.95 8.24 -3.75
N ALA A 365 8.30 6.95 -3.60
CA ALA A 365 8.37 6.00 -4.70
C ALA A 365 7.91 4.61 -4.27
N GLY A 366 7.53 3.76 -5.22
CA GLY A 366 7.16 2.37 -4.97
C GLY A 366 5.84 2.18 -4.20
N CYS A 367 5.00 3.22 -4.08
CA CYS A 367 3.70 3.09 -3.44
C CYS A 367 2.58 3.75 -4.27
N ILE A 368 1.35 3.45 -3.92
CA ILE A 368 0.16 3.92 -4.66
C ILE A 368 -0.08 5.43 -4.45
N ILE A 369 0.24 5.97 -3.27
CA ILE A 369 0.01 7.40 -2.96
C ILE A 369 1.21 8.30 -3.29
N ARG A 370 2.24 7.78 -4.00
CA ARG A 370 3.40 8.58 -4.39
C ARG A 370 2.96 9.82 -5.16
N SER A 371 3.47 10.98 -4.73
CA SER A 371 3.06 12.28 -5.27
C SER A 371 4.06 13.38 -4.92
N ALA A 372 4.02 14.50 -5.64
CA ALA A 372 4.81 15.68 -5.33
C ALA A 372 4.53 16.23 -3.92
N LEU A 373 3.30 16.09 -3.41
CA LEU A 373 2.91 16.52 -2.07
C LEU A 373 3.75 15.87 -0.95
N LEU A 374 4.28 14.67 -1.16
CA LEU A 374 5.08 13.97 -0.15
C LEU A 374 6.45 14.61 0.08
N ASP A 375 7.01 15.32 -0.91
CA ASP A 375 8.24 16.11 -0.72
C ASP A 375 7.95 17.29 0.21
N ASP A 376 6.86 18.03 -0.05
CA ASP A 376 6.43 19.16 0.80
C ASP A 376 6.14 18.72 2.24
N LEU A 377 5.52 17.54 2.41
CA LEU A 377 5.24 16.96 3.73
C LEU A 377 6.53 16.57 4.46
N ALA A 378 7.47 15.90 3.79
CA ALA A 378 8.76 15.53 4.38
C ALA A 378 9.52 16.77 4.84
N ASP A 379 9.61 17.79 3.98
CA ASP A 379 10.28 19.06 4.29
C ASP A 379 9.63 19.79 5.47
N ALA A 380 8.29 19.81 5.54
CA ALA A 380 7.56 20.42 6.63
C ALA A 380 7.84 19.72 7.98
N PHE A 381 7.88 18.38 8.00
CA PHE A 381 8.22 17.62 9.19
C PHE A 381 9.68 17.81 9.61
N HIS A 382 10.64 17.83 8.67
CA HIS A 382 12.05 18.13 8.95
C HIS A 382 12.26 19.55 9.51
N ALA A 383 11.44 20.51 9.10
CA ALA A 383 11.49 21.87 9.65
C ALA A 383 11.03 21.96 11.12
N GLY A 384 10.63 20.84 11.71
CA GLY A 384 10.22 20.78 13.12
C GLY A 384 8.92 21.52 13.39
N LEU A 385 8.06 21.64 12.39
CA LEU A 385 6.72 22.14 12.57
C LEU A 385 5.87 20.97 13.10
N PRO A 386 5.72 20.79 14.42
CA PRO A 386 4.87 19.74 15.00
C PRO A 386 3.39 19.95 14.58
N GLU A 387 3.08 21.15 14.14
CA GLU A 387 1.83 21.56 13.50
C GLU A 387 1.93 21.58 11.96
N ALA A 388 2.92 20.91 11.37
CA ALA A 388 3.10 20.88 9.90
C ALA A 388 1.83 20.47 9.17
N VAL A 389 1.04 19.62 9.79
CA VAL A 389 -0.31 19.26 9.36
C VAL A 389 -1.26 20.46 9.42
N SER A 390 -1.17 21.29 10.47
CA SER A 390 -1.95 22.54 10.58
C SER A 390 -1.45 23.60 9.60
N TYR A 391 -0.15 23.64 9.32
CA TYR A 391 0.44 24.61 8.39
C TYR A 391 0.12 24.30 6.92
N THR A 392 0.15 23.05 6.51
CA THR A 392 -0.33 22.65 5.17
C THR A 392 -1.83 22.93 5.02
N HIS A 393 -2.59 22.77 6.10
CA HIS A 393 -3.99 23.15 6.17
C HIS A 393 -4.21 24.67 6.03
N LEU A 394 -3.38 25.49 6.69
CA LEU A 394 -3.46 26.95 6.61
C LEU A 394 -3.03 27.48 5.24
N ARG A 395 -1.98 26.94 4.62
CA ARG A 395 -1.58 27.35 3.26
C ARG A 395 -2.63 27.04 2.19
N ALA A 396 -3.39 25.96 2.35
CA ALA A 396 -4.50 25.67 1.43
C ALA A 396 -5.58 26.76 1.46
N HIS A 397 -5.69 27.53 2.57
CA HIS A 397 -6.62 28.67 2.69
C HIS A 397 -5.98 30.01 2.32
N GLU A 398 -4.65 30.14 2.29
CA GLU A 398 -3.97 31.40 1.95
C GLU A 398 -3.83 31.64 0.44
N THR A 399 -4.04 30.62 -0.40
CA THR A 399 -3.97 30.76 -1.87
C THR A 399 -5.16 31.52 -2.47
N ASP A 400 -6.19 31.82 -1.69
CA ASP A 400 -7.37 32.56 -2.13
C ASP A 400 -7.27 34.08 -1.95
N SER A 401 -6.10 34.62 -1.63
CA SER A 401 -5.92 36.04 -1.30
C SER A 401 -5.05 36.84 -2.28
N TYR A 402 -4.83 36.34 -3.51
CA TYR A 402 -4.11 37.10 -4.53
C TYR A 402 -4.77 36.97 -5.92
#